data_228344eab5d87bced47f2c8297c02800
#
_entry.id   228344eab5d87bced47f2c8297c02800
#
_cell.length_a   1.000
_cell.length_b   1.000
_cell.length_c   1.000
_cell.angle_alpha   90.00
_cell.angle_beta   90.00
_cell.angle_gamma   90.00
#
_symmetry.space_group_name_H-M   'P 1'
#
loop_
_entity.id
_entity.type
_entity.pdbx_description
1 polymer ?
#
loop_
_entity_poly.entity_id
_entity_poly.type
_entity_poly.pdbx_seq_one_letter_code
_entity_poly.pdbx_strand_id
1 'polypeptide(L)'
;VQDGKRFTRAAMDDEMDRPLEILDPLGWLGGDITDKRILCLGAGGGRHGPMLANAGARVTVVDISPEMLRLDQELAEARGLQVETIETSIDDLSMLAEAEYEAVMQPVSTCYVPDIRLAYRELARVMQPGGVYISRHKQPTNLQIDLAPTPAGFVIDTPYYHEGPLSPAKRPGPHREQGTMEFLHRWGDLLGGLCEAGFTIEAVTEPKFGDPSATPGSFEYRGHHLAPYIQLRARRTEKPSATETLWTPASPQ
;
A
#
# COMPACT_ATOMS: atom_id res chain seq x y z
N VAL A 1 11.01 -5.60 13.62
CA VAL A 1 10.57 -5.02 14.90
C VAL A 1 11.75 -4.71 15.81
N GLN A 2 12.82 -5.51 15.86
CA GLN A 2 13.95 -5.32 16.77
C GLN A 2 14.82 -4.07 16.53
N ASP A 3 14.76 -3.44 15.37
CA ASP A 3 15.67 -2.35 14.97
C ASP A 3 15.09 -0.92 15.09
N GLY A 4 13.89 -0.73 15.64
CA GLY A 4 13.27 0.61 15.86
C GLY A 4 13.17 1.47 14.58
N LYS A 5 13.09 0.85 13.41
CA LYS A 5 12.95 1.56 12.13
C LYS A 5 11.60 2.29 12.09
N ARG A 6 11.57 3.46 11.45
CA ARG A 6 10.38 4.32 11.34
C ARG A 6 9.11 3.57 10.89
N PHE A 7 9.25 2.49 10.13
CA PHE A 7 8.14 1.67 9.60
C PHE A 7 7.65 0.58 10.57
N THR A 8 8.38 0.30 11.63
CA THR A 8 8.09 -0.74 12.62
C THR A 8 7.94 -0.19 14.03
N ARG A 9 7.69 1.12 14.18
CA ARG A 9 7.36 1.76 15.44
C ARG A 9 5.90 2.20 15.45
N ALA A 10 5.27 2.06 16.60
CA ALA A 10 3.96 2.62 16.84
C ALA A 10 3.94 4.16 16.68
N ALA A 11 2.75 4.72 16.46
CA ALA A 11 2.58 6.17 16.38
C ALA A 11 2.97 6.84 17.71
N MET A 12 3.57 8.02 17.58
CA MET A 12 3.91 8.87 18.72
C MET A 12 2.76 9.79 19.09
N ASP A 13 2.83 10.43 20.27
CA ASP A 13 1.78 11.30 20.80
C ASP A 13 1.41 12.43 19.84
N ASP A 14 2.40 13.12 19.30
CA ASP A 14 2.22 14.19 18.34
C ASP A 14 1.59 13.74 17.00
N GLU A 15 1.81 12.48 16.62
CA GLU A 15 1.18 11.87 15.46
C GLU A 15 -0.28 11.49 15.75
N MET A 16 -0.55 11.02 16.97
CA MET A 16 -1.91 10.72 17.43
C MET A 16 -2.79 11.98 17.56
N ASP A 17 -2.20 13.14 17.88
CA ASP A 17 -2.93 14.41 17.96
C ASP A 17 -3.43 14.92 16.60
N ARG A 18 -2.80 14.49 15.50
CA ARG A 18 -3.10 14.95 14.14
C ARG A 18 -3.21 13.79 13.14
N PRO A 19 -4.05 12.77 13.41
CA PRO A 19 -4.02 11.52 12.67
C PRO A 19 -4.29 11.69 11.17
N LEU A 20 -5.30 12.47 10.79
CA LEU A 20 -5.67 12.64 9.38
C LEU A 20 -4.70 13.54 8.61
N GLU A 21 -4.10 14.55 9.25
CA GLU A 21 -3.06 15.36 8.60
C GLU A 21 -1.85 14.52 8.17
N ILE A 22 -1.58 13.44 8.91
CA ILE A 22 -0.44 12.55 8.68
C ILE A 22 -0.78 11.39 7.74
N LEU A 23 -1.93 10.76 7.96
CA LEU A 23 -2.32 9.58 7.18
C LEU A 23 -3.00 9.93 5.86
N ASP A 24 -3.74 11.03 5.83
CA ASP A 24 -4.49 11.49 4.66
C ASP A 24 -4.23 12.98 4.34
N PRO A 25 -2.98 13.39 4.12
CA PRO A 25 -2.63 14.80 3.87
C PRO A 25 -3.27 15.37 2.60
N LEU A 26 -3.81 14.52 1.73
CA LEU A 26 -4.50 14.90 0.50
C LEU A 26 -6.01 14.99 0.68
N GLY A 27 -6.55 14.67 1.86
CA GLY A 27 -7.99 14.72 2.17
C GLY A 27 -8.82 13.71 1.38
N TRP A 28 -8.23 12.61 0.98
CA TRP A 28 -8.89 11.61 0.12
C TRP A 28 -9.97 10.79 0.84
N LEU A 29 -9.90 10.68 2.18
CA LEU A 29 -10.96 10.08 3.01
C LEU A 29 -12.19 10.98 3.16
N GLY A 30 -12.10 12.26 2.75
CA GLY A 30 -13.22 13.19 2.77
C GLY A 30 -13.42 13.94 4.09
N GLY A 31 -12.40 13.98 4.96
CA GLY A 31 -12.38 14.73 6.21
C GLY A 31 -12.94 13.94 7.38
N ASP A 32 -14.23 14.07 7.70
CA ASP A 32 -14.83 13.35 8.83
C ASP A 32 -14.96 11.86 8.54
N ILE A 33 -14.32 11.03 9.40
CA ILE A 33 -14.36 9.58 9.34
C ILE A 33 -15.03 8.94 10.55
N THR A 34 -15.70 9.74 11.38
CA THR A 34 -16.40 9.24 12.56
C THR A 34 -17.38 8.14 12.18
N ASP A 35 -17.33 7.03 12.92
CA ASP A 35 -18.13 5.83 12.73
C ASP A 35 -17.96 5.09 11.39
N LYS A 36 -17.15 5.58 10.46
CA LYS A 36 -16.87 4.86 9.21
C LYS A 36 -16.13 3.56 9.48
N ARG A 37 -16.53 2.50 8.80
CA ARG A 37 -15.82 1.22 8.80
C ARG A 37 -14.61 1.29 7.86
N ILE A 38 -13.42 1.29 8.42
CA ILE A 38 -12.17 1.41 7.67
C ILE A 38 -11.31 0.16 7.86
N LEU A 39 -10.89 -0.44 6.75
CA LEU A 39 -9.92 -1.52 6.74
C LEU A 39 -8.52 -0.97 6.49
N CYS A 40 -7.59 -1.27 7.38
CA CYS A 40 -6.16 -1.07 7.20
C CYS A 40 -5.54 -2.36 6.67
N LEU A 41 -5.12 -2.39 5.41
CA LEU A 41 -4.74 -3.61 4.71
C LEU A 41 -3.22 -3.73 4.55
N GLY A 42 -2.61 -4.76 5.17
CA GLY A 42 -1.16 -4.90 5.24
C GLY A 42 -0.51 -3.70 5.93
N ALA A 43 -1.09 -3.29 7.06
CA ALA A 43 -0.83 -2.01 7.70
C ALA A 43 -0.52 -2.13 9.20
N GLY A 44 -0.20 -3.31 9.67
CA GLY A 44 0.22 -3.54 11.04
C GLY A 44 1.45 -2.71 11.42
N GLY A 45 1.63 -2.49 12.72
CA GLY A 45 2.76 -1.75 13.25
C GLY A 45 2.41 -0.62 14.21
N GLY A 46 1.16 -0.57 14.69
CA GLY A 46 0.72 0.39 15.68
C GLY A 46 0.63 1.82 15.16
N ARG A 47 0.36 2.01 13.89
CA ARG A 47 0.31 3.34 13.30
C ARG A 47 -1.04 3.64 12.65
N HIS A 48 -1.37 2.97 11.53
CA HIS A 48 -2.58 3.30 10.74
C HIS A 48 -3.84 2.98 11.53
N GLY A 49 -3.94 1.78 12.10
CA GLY A 49 -5.11 1.36 12.87
C GLY A 49 -5.43 2.28 14.04
N PRO A 50 -4.52 2.43 15.02
CA PRO A 50 -4.76 3.28 16.18
C PRO A 50 -4.99 4.75 15.83
N MET A 51 -4.28 5.31 14.84
CA MET A 51 -4.48 6.71 14.43
C MET A 51 -5.86 6.94 13.81
N LEU A 52 -6.35 6.04 12.94
CA LEU A 52 -7.70 6.15 12.38
C LEU A 52 -8.78 5.92 13.42
N ALA A 53 -8.57 4.99 14.38
CA ALA A 53 -9.47 4.79 15.49
C ALA A 53 -9.52 6.05 16.40
N ASN A 54 -8.37 6.69 16.64
CA ASN A 54 -8.31 7.95 17.38
C ASN A 54 -9.03 9.11 16.65
N ALA A 55 -9.13 9.05 15.32
CA ALA A 55 -9.93 9.98 14.52
C ALA A 55 -11.43 9.61 14.47
N GLY A 56 -11.87 8.59 15.21
CA GLY A 56 -13.28 8.20 15.37
C GLY A 56 -13.77 7.08 14.45
N ALA A 57 -12.91 6.49 13.61
CA ALA A 57 -13.31 5.38 12.75
C ALA A 57 -13.46 4.05 13.52
N ARG A 58 -14.27 3.13 12.98
CA ARG A 58 -14.32 1.71 13.36
C ARG A 58 -13.30 0.97 12.50
N VAL A 59 -12.20 0.53 13.10
CA VAL A 59 -11.02 0.08 12.37
C VAL A 59 -10.79 -1.42 12.54
N THR A 60 -10.59 -2.09 11.41
CA THR A 60 -10.01 -3.44 11.34
C THR A 60 -8.62 -3.33 10.68
N VAL A 61 -7.61 -3.96 11.28
CA VAL A 61 -6.24 -4.05 10.73
C VAL A 61 -5.99 -5.49 10.31
N VAL A 62 -5.61 -5.68 9.06
CA VAL A 62 -5.16 -6.96 8.52
C VAL A 62 -3.67 -6.89 8.27
N ASP A 63 -2.93 -7.85 8.79
CA ASP A 63 -1.50 -8.04 8.51
C ASP A 63 -1.12 -9.51 8.65
N ILE A 64 -0.11 -9.96 7.92
CA ILE A 64 0.41 -11.33 8.02
C ILE A 64 1.33 -11.54 9.23
N SER A 65 1.81 -10.45 9.83
CA SER A 65 2.76 -10.48 10.94
C SER A 65 2.04 -10.30 12.28
N PRO A 66 1.98 -11.34 13.13
CA PRO A 66 1.40 -11.23 14.47
C PRO A 66 2.14 -10.20 15.35
N GLU A 67 3.45 -10.03 15.16
CA GLU A 67 4.22 -9.01 15.88
C GLU A 67 3.81 -7.58 15.49
N MET A 68 3.47 -7.36 14.22
CA MET A 68 3.00 -6.05 13.77
C MET A 68 1.59 -5.77 14.31
N LEU A 69 0.70 -6.75 14.30
CA LEU A 69 -0.64 -6.64 14.88
C LEU A 69 -0.61 -6.40 16.40
N ARG A 70 0.34 -7.01 17.09
CA ARG A 70 0.53 -6.78 18.53
C ARG A 70 0.85 -5.31 18.85
N LEU A 71 1.61 -4.61 17.99
CA LEU A 71 1.87 -3.18 18.16
C LEU A 71 0.59 -2.33 18.02
N ASP A 72 -0.32 -2.72 17.11
CA ASP A 72 -1.62 -2.05 17.00
C ASP A 72 -2.48 -2.26 18.24
N GLN A 73 -2.52 -3.49 18.77
CA GLN A 73 -3.26 -3.83 19.98
C GLN A 73 -2.72 -3.10 21.21
N GLU A 74 -1.39 -3.11 21.41
CA GLU A 74 -0.73 -2.46 22.54
C GLU A 74 -0.98 -0.95 22.57
N LEU A 75 -0.87 -0.27 21.40
CA LEU A 75 -1.13 1.16 21.34
C LEU A 75 -2.62 1.47 21.50
N ALA A 76 -3.51 0.67 20.91
CA ALA A 76 -4.95 0.84 21.07
C ALA A 76 -5.36 0.67 22.53
N GLU A 77 -4.90 -0.38 23.20
CA GLU A 77 -5.17 -0.62 24.64
C GLU A 77 -4.65 0.54 25.51
N ALA A 78 -3.41 0.98 25.30
CA ALA A 78 -2.80 2.07 26.05
C ALA A 78 -3.56 3.40 25.90
N ARG A 79 -4.33 3.55 24.80
CA ARG A 79 -5.12 4.74 24.49
C ARG A 79 -6.63 4.58 24.70
N GLY A 80 -7.09 3.40 25.15
CA GLY A 80 -8.52 3.11 25.31
C GLY A 80 -9.29 3.10 23.99
N LEU A 81 -8.62 2.80 22.86
CA LEU A 81 -9.19 2.74 21.53
C LEU A 81 -9.64 1.29 21.20
N GLN A 82 -10.60 1.17 20.27
CA GLN A 82 -11.05 -0.12 19.77
C GLN A 82 -10.47 -0.32 18.36
N VAL A 83 -9.61 -1.32 18.21
CA VAL A 83 -9.03 -1.74 16.93
C VAL A 83 -9.14 -3.26 16.85
N GLU A 84 -9.85 -3.74 15.85
CA GLU A 84 -9.89 -5.15 15.51
C GLU A 84 -8.63 -5.53 14.72
N THR A 85 -8.02 -6.68 15.04
CA THR A 85 -6.83 -7.16 14.32
C THR A 85 -7.06 -8.58 13.80
N ILE A 86 -6.66 -8.82 12.56
CA ILE A 86 -6.84 -10.12 11.89
C ILE A 86 -5.51 -10.51 11.24
N GLU A 87 -4.98 -11.68 11.65
CA GLU A 87 -3.76 -12.25 11.08
C GLU A 87 -4.12 -13.03 9.80
N THR A 88 -3.87 -12.41 8.65
CA THR A 88 -4.01 -13.06 7.35
C THR A 88 -3.24 -12.29 6.27
N SER A 89 -3.12 -12.91 5.07
CA SER A 89 -2.54 -12.25 3.90
C SER A 89 -3.56 -11.31 3.24
N ILE A 90 -3.07 -10.25 2.60
CA ILE A 90 -3.93 -9.28 1.88
C ILE A 90 -4.64 -9.89 0.65
N ASP A 91 -4.23 -11.04 0.18
CA ASP A 91 -4.85 -11.81 -0.91
C ASP A 91 -5.78 -12.93 -0.41
N ASP A 92 -5.94 -13.07 0.93
CA ASP A 92 -6.93 -13.95 1.55
C ASP A 92 -7.74 -13.19 2.62
N LEU A 93 -8.81 -12.55 2.22
CA LEU A 93 -9.75 -11.85 3.11
C LEU A 93 -11.05 -12.64 3.34
N SER A 94 -11.02 -13.95 3.14
CA SER A 94 -12.20 -14.83 3.19
C SER A 94 -12.98 -14.76 4.50
N MET A 95 -12.32 -14.38 5.61
CA MET A 95 -12.93 -14.19 6.92
C MET A 95 -13.69 -12.87 7.09
N LEU A 96 -13.51 -11.90 6.17
CA LEU A 96 -14.21 -10.63 6.18
C LEU A 96 -15.50 -10.70 5.36
N ALA A 97 -16.54 -10.04 5.84
CA ALA A 97 -17.83 -9.98 5.15
C ALA A 97 -17.75 -9.19 3.83
N GLU A 98 -18.67 -9.49 2.91
CA GLU A 98 -18.82 -8.73 1.67
C GLU A 98 -19.39 -7.33 1.95
N ALA A 99 -18.95 -6.35 1.17
CA ALA A 99 -19.45 -4.97 1.21
C ALA A 99 -19.51 -4.38 2.63
N GLU A 100 -18.50 -4.64 3.42
CA GLU A 100 -18.45 -4.20 4.83
C GLU A 100 -17.80 -2.82 4.99
N TYR A 101 -16.71 -2.53 4.25
CA TYR A 101 -15.89 -1.36 4.47
C TYR A 101 -16.20 -0.21 3.53
N GLU A 102 -16.34 1.00 4.10
CA GLU A 102 -16.56 2.27 3.38
C GLU A 102 -15.26 2.84 2.83
N ALA A 103 -14.14 2.55 3.50
CA ALA A 103 -12.82 2.92 3.03
C ALA A 103 -11.78 1.84 3.33
N VAL A 104 -10.76 1.76 2.50
CA VAL A 104 -9.58 0.92 2.75
C VAL A 104 -8.34 1.78 2.60
N MET A 105 -7.44 1.70 3.58
CA MET A 105 -6.13 2.31 3.54
C MET A 105 -5.06 1.23 3.49
N GLN A 106 -4.26 1.23 2.43
CA GLN A 106 -3.20 0.26 2.22
C GLN A 106 -1.85 0.97 2.05
N PRO A 107 -0.99 0.98 3.07
CA PRO A 107 0.40 1.43 2.91
C PRO A 107 1.17 0.47 1.99
N VAL A 108 2.47 0.66 1.86
CA VAL A 108 3.29 -0.17 0.98
C VAL A 108 3.29 -1.63 1.45
N SER A 109 2.45 -2.45 0.85
CA SER A 109 2.33 -3.88 1.15
C SER A 109 2.09 -4.77 -0.07
N THR A 110 1.62 -4.21 -1.18
CA THR A 110 1.29 -4.98 -2.41
C THR A 110 2.47 -5.72 -3.00
N CYS A 111 3.70 -5.24 -2.82
CA CYS A 111 4.90 -5.92 -3.30
C CYS A 111 5.24 -7.22 -2.56
N TYR A 112 4.53 -7.56 -1.49
CA TYR A 112 4.79 -8.77 -0.70
C TYR A 112 3.90 -9.95 -1.07
N VAL A 113 2.93 -9.79 -1.96
CA VAL A 113 2.07 -10.88 -2.45
C VAL A 113 2.42 -11.27 -3.88
N PRO A 114 2.34 -12.57 -4.23
CA PRO A 114 2.67 -13.04 -5.58
C PRO A 114 1.62 -12.62 -6.63
N ASP A 115 0.33 -12.58 -6.26
CA ASP A 115 -0.78 -12.24 -7.16
C ASP A 115 -1.57 -11.04 -6.63
N ILE A 116 -1.18 -9.85 -7.09
CA ILE A 116 -1.89 -8.62 -6.73
C ILE A 116 -3.32 -8.58 -7.29
N ARG A 117 -3.62 -9.28 -8.39
CA ARG A 117 -4.96 -9.31 -8.96
C ARG A 117 -5.92 -10.10 -8.06
N LEU A 118 -5.45 -11.14 -7.37
CA LEU A 118 -6.20 -11.83 -6.34
C LEU A 118 -6.50 -10.89 -5.18
N ALA A 119 -5.48 -10.18 -4.68
CA ALA A 119 -5.66 -9.19 -3.61
C ALA A 119 -6.69 -8.11 -3.99
N TYR A 120 -6.70 -7.63 -5.23
CA TYR A 120 -7.69 -6.65 -5.68
C TYR A 120 -9.11 -7.21 -5.82
N ARG A 121 -9.27 -8.50 -6.17
CA ARG A 121 -10.59 -9.15 -6.16
C ARG A 121 -11.16 -9.25 -4.75
N GLU A 122 -10.34 -9.66 -3.78
CA GLU A 122 -10.72 -9.71 -2.36
C GLU A 122 -11.02 -8.30 -1.82
N LEU A 123 -10.17 -7.32 -2.12
CA LEU A 123 -10.41 -5.92 -1.80
C LEU A 123 -11.78 -5.45 -2.32
N ALA A 124 -12.09 -5.73 -3.60
CA ALA A 124 -13.37 -5.38 -4.21
C ALA A 124 -14.56 -6.07 -3.52
N ARG A 125 -14.39 -7.31 -3.08
CA ARG A 125 -15.44 -8.06 -2.38
C ARG A 125 -15.79 -7.44 -1.04
N VAL A 126 -14.79 -7.08 -0.24
CA VAL A 126 -15.00 -6.58 1.13
C VAL A 126 -15.40 -5.11 1.18
N MET A 127 -15.17 -4.33 0.13
CA MET A 127 -15.54 -2.92 0.07
C MET A 127 -16.99 -2.72 -0.37
N GLN A 128 -17.65 -1.74 0.24
CA GLN A 128 -18.95 -1.26 -0.20
C GLN A 128 -18.86 -0.62 -1.59
N PRO A 129 -19.91 -0.74 -2.45
CA PRO A 129 -20.00 0.10 -3.63
C PRO A 129 -19.91 1.58 -3.28
N GLY A 130 -19.13 2.35 -4.03
CA GLY A 130 -18.85 3.75 -3.73
C GLY A 130 -17.73 3.98 -2.71
N GLY A 131 -17.25 2.93 -2.05
CA GLY A 131 -16.16 3.00 -1.08
C GLY A 131 -14.85 3.49 -1.68
N VAL A 132 -13.99 4.10 -0.86
CA VAL A 132 -12.73 4.71 -1.27
C VAL A 132 -11.56 3.81 -0.89
N TYR A 133 -10.73 3.47 -1.87
CA TYR A 133 -9.45 2.81 -1.68
C TYR A 133 -8.30 3.82 -1.81
N ILE A 134 -7.46 3.90 -0.79
CA ILE A 134 -6.26 4.73 -0.76
C ILE A 134 -5.06 3.82 -0.55
N SER A 135 -4.09 3.89 -1.45
CA SER A 135 -2.93 3.01 -1.37
C SER A 135 -1.64 3.70 -1.79
N ARG A 136 -0.53 3.13 -1.31
CA ARG A 136 0.81 3.48 -1.75
C ARG A 136 1.52 2.22 -2.26
N HIS A 137 2.10 2.30 -3.45
CA HIS A 137 2.79 1.17 -4.07
C HIS A 137 4.23 1.53 -4.39
N LYS A 138 5.14 0.55 -4.29
CA LYS A 138 6.48 0.67 -4.89
C LYS A 138 6.32 0.68 -6.40
N GLN A 139 6.97 1.64 -7.06
CA GLN A 139 7.01 1.66 -8.52
C GLN A 139 7.82 0.46 -9.05
N PRO A 140 7.46 -0.12 -10.22
CA PRO A 140 8.21 -1.21 -10.80
C PRO A 140 9.70 -0.89 -10.94
N THR A 141 10.04 0.27 -11.47
CA THR A 141 11.43 0.75 -11.64
C THR A 141 12.18 0.81 -10.30
N ASN A 142 11.48 1.15 -9.20
CA ASN A 142 12.09 1.15 -7.87
C ASN A 142 12.57 -0.24 -7.42
N LEU A 143 11.90 -1.30 -7.85
CA LEU A 143 12.25 -2.69 -7.53
C LEU A 143 13.33 -3.26 -8.47
N GLN A 144 13.55 -2.64 -9.64
CA GLN A 144 14.49 -3.09 -10.65
C GLN A 144 15.92 -2.54 -10.49
N ILE A 145 16.12 -1.58 -9.58
CA ILE A 145 17.35 -0.78 -9.46
C ILE A 145 17.87 -0.82 -8.04
N ASP A 146 19.18 -1.04 -7.88
CA ASP A 146 19.85 -1.05 -6.57
C ASP A 146 19.83 0.34 -5.87
N LEU A 147 20.18 0.37 -4.59
CA LEU A 147 20.21 1.60 -3.78
C LEU A 147 21.24 2.60 -4.29
N ALA A 148 22.45 2.14 -4.62
CA ALA A 148 23.54 2.99 -5.02
C ALA A 148 23.76 2.98 -6.54
N PRO A 149 24.11 4.14 -7.13
CA PRO A 149 24.51 4.20 -8.52
C PRO A 149 25.86 3.49 -8.74
N THR A 150 26.07 3.05 -9.96
CA THR A 150 27.39 2.67 -10.49
C THR A 150 28.11 3.90 -11.05
N PRO A 151 29.38 3.80 -11.46
CA PRO A 151 30.05 4.89 -12.19
C PRO A 151 29.32 5.33 -13.48
N ALA A 152 28.50 4.44 -14.05
CA ALA A 152 27.66 4.74 -15.25
C ALA A 152 26.27 5.29 -14.90
N GLY A 153 25.95 5.45 -13.62
CA GLY A 153 24.61 5.85 -13.14
C GLY A 153 23.81 4.70 -12.56
N PHE A 154 22.50 4.88 -12.43
CA PHE A 154 21.61 3.82 -12.00
C PHE A 154 21.38 2.82 -13.13
N VAL A 155 21.46 1.54 -12.80
CA VAL A 155 21.33 0.44 -13.77
C VAL A 155 20.12 -0.39 -13.43
N ILE A 156 19.29 -0.67 -14.44
CA ILE A 156 18.19 -1.63 -14.34
C ILE A 156 18.81 -3.03 -14.43
N ASP A 157 18.83 -3.77 -13.33
CA ASP A 157 19.44 -5.10 -13.25
C ASP A 157 18.42 -6.25 -13.20
N THR A 158 17.15 -5.93 -12.98
CA THR A 158 16.06 -6.89 -13.01
C THR A 158 15.17 -6.65 -14.23
N PRO A 159 14.91 -7.68 -15.08
CA PRO A 159 14.03 -7.53 -16.23
C PRO A 159 12.62 -7.09 -15.83
N TYR A 160 11.99 -6.23 -16.64
CA TYR A 160 10.62 -5.75 -16.38
C TYR A 160 9.57 -6.87 -16.37
N TYR A 161 9.80 -7.93 -17.12
CA TYR A 161 8.95 -9.12 -17.19
C TYR A 161 9.45 -10.26 -16.30
N HIS A 162 10.18 -9.91 -15.22
CA HIS A 162 10.58 -10.88 -14.22
C HIS A 162 9.34 -11.54 -13.59
N GLU A 163 9.38 -12.85 -13.44
CA GLU A 163 8.34 -13.65 -12.79
C GLU A 163 8.86 -14.25 -11.49
N GLY A 164 7.96 -14.43 -10.52
CA GLY A 164 8.29 -14.96 -9.20
C GLY A 164 8.95 -13.92 -8.27
N PRO A 165 9.48 -14.40 -7.13
CA PRO A 165 10.07 -13.51 -6.13
C PRO A 165 11.38 -12.89 -6.64
N LEU A 166 11.57 -11.63 -6.29
CA LEU A 166 12.83 -10.93 -6.56
C LEU A 166 13.97 -11.53 -5.75
N SER A 167 15.16 -11.59 -6.34
CA SER A 167 16.38 -11.93 -5.59
C SER A 167 16.55 -10.99 -4.40
N PRO A 168 17.13 -11.46 -3.27
CA PRO A 168 17.42 -10.60 -2.13
C PRO A 168 18.18 -9.34 -2.55
N ALA A 169 17.84 -8.19 -1.93
CA ALA A 169 18.51 -6.94 -2.23
C ALA A 169 20.01 -7.05 -1.93
N LYS A 170 20.86 -6.64 -2.88
CA LYS A 170 22.33 -6.60 -2.69
C LYS A 170 22.72 -5.65 -1.56
N ARG A 171 21.94 -4.58 -1.40
CA ARG A 171 22.08 -3.58 -0.35
C ARG A 171 20.71 -3.32 0.25
N PRO A 172 20.38 -3.95 1.38
CA PRO A 172 19.10 -3.70 2.04
C PRO A 172 19.00 -2.25 2.49
N GLY A 173 17.77 -1.72 2.42
CA GLY A 173 17.49 -0.32 2.78
C GLY A 173 16.00 -0.01 2.64
N PRO A 174 15.60 1.27 2.73
CA PRO A 174 14.20 1.66 2.62
C PRO A 174 13.54 1.31 1.28
N HIS A 175 14.33 1.13 0.21
CA HIS A 175 13.83 0.74 -1.11
C HIS A 175 13.43 -0.75 -1.17
N ARG A 176 14.17 -1.61 -0.45
CA ARG A 176 13.92 -3.05 -0.33
C ARG A 176 14.34 -3.56 1.04
N GLU A 177 13.43 -4.20 1.74
CA GLU A 177 13.64 -4.65 3.11
C GLU A 177 14.41 -5.97 3.16
N GLN A 178 15.31 -6.08 4.15
CA GLN A 178 16.04 -7.33 4.37
C GLN A 178 15.11 -8.39 4.95
N GLY A 179 15.21 -9.60 4.40
CA GLY A 179 14.47 -10.76 4.89
C GLY A 179 13.01 -10.84 4.43
N THR A 180 12.55 -9.89 3.60
CA THR A 180 11.23 -9.96 2.99
C THR A 180 11.31 -10.56 1.58
N MET A 181 10.24 -11.24 1.18
CA MET A 181 10.03 -11.69 -0.18
C MET A 181 9.24 -10.62 -0.92
N GLU A 182 9.77 -10.11 -2.02
CA GLU A 182 9.14 -9.05 -2.81
C GLU A 182 8.90 -9.53 -4.25
N PHE A 183 7.84 -9.01 -4.86
CA PHE A 183 7.42 -9.31 -6.23
C PHE A 183 7.36 -8.02 -7.06
N LEU A 184 7.77 -8.12 -8.33
CA LEU A 184 7.70 -7.02 -9.28
C LEU A 184 6.32 -7.01 -9.95
N HIS A 185 5.42 -6.17 -9.48
CA HIS A 185 4.15 -5.92 -10.17
C HIS A 185 4.33 -4.81 -11.20
N ARG A 186 3.96 -5.08 -12.44
CA ARG A 186 4.02 -4.13 -13.54
C ARG A 186 2.87 -3.11 -13.46
N TRP A 187 2.99 -2.02 -14.17
CA TRP A 187 1.91 -1.01 -14.24
C TRP A 187 0.56 -1.60 -14.68
N GLY A 188 0.58 -2.56 -15.63
CA GLY A 188 -0.63 -3.29 -16.04
C GLY A 188 -1.27 -4.06 -14.90
N ASP A 189 -0.49 -4.60 -13.97
CA ASP A 189 -1.00 -5.32 -12.80
C ASP A 189 -1.45 -4.36 -11.70
N LEU A 190 -0.67 -3.30 -11.42
CA LEU A 190 -0.98 -2.31 -10.39
C LEU A 190 -2.20 -1.46 -10.73
N LEU A 191 -2.30 -0.94 -11.94
CA LEU A 191 -3.38 -0.04 -12.34
C LEU A 191 -4.48 -0.79 -13.09
N GLY A 192 -4.11 -1.59 -14.09
CA GLY A 192 -5.06 -2.38 -14.88
C GLY A 192 -5.79 -3.42 -14.04
N GLY A 193 -5.06 -4.15 -13.20
CA GLY A 193 -5.66 -5.14 -12.29
C GLY A 193 -6.66 -4.52 -11.31
N LEU A 194 -6.40 -3.32 -10.82
CA LEU A 194 -7.33 -2.58 -9.97
C LEU A 194 -8.62 -2.21 -10.74
N CYS A 195 -8.49 -1.70 -11.96
CA CYS A 195 -9.65 -1.38 -12.81
C CYS A 195 -10.45 -2.64 -13.16
N GLU A 196 -9.79 -3.75 -13.48
CA GLU A 196 -10.44 -5.04 -13.76
C GLU A 196 -11.20 -5.61 -12.56
N ALA A 197 -10.73 -5.33 -11.33
CA ALA A 197 -11.43 -5.69 -10.10
C ALA A 197 -12.66 -4.81 -9.81
N GLY A 198 -12.95 -3.82 -10.65
CA GLY A 198 -14.12 -2.95 -10.53
C GLY A 198 -13.87 -1.68 -9.74
N PHE A 199 -12.69 -1.08 -9.91
CA PHE A 199 -12.39 0.24 -9.37
C PHE A 199 -12.21 1.27 -10.48
N THR A 200 -12.62 2.50 -10.21
CA THR A 200 -12.25 3.67 -10.99
C THR A 200 -11.12 4.40 -10.28
N ILE A 201 -9.98 4.58 -10.93
CA ILE A 201 -8.87 5.36 -10.40
C ILE A 201 -9.23 6.84 -10.54
N GLU A 202 -9.35 7.55 -9.41
CA GLU A 202 -9.73 8.97 -9.36
C GLU A 202 -8.51 9.89 -9.29
N ALA A 203 -7.41 9.42 -8.70
CA ALA A 203 -6.17 10.18 -8.60
C ALA A 203 -4.95 9.26 -8.53
N VAL A 204 -3.85 9.72 -9.13
CA VAL A 204 -2.52 9.13 -9.02
C VAL A 204 -1.55 10.25 -8.69
N THR A 205 -0.72 10.08 -7.66
CA THR A 205 0.32 11.04 -7.30
C THR A 205 1.66 10.35 -7.08
N GLU A 206 2.73 11.08 -7.33
CA GLU A 206 4.10 10.63 -7.07
C GLU A 206 4.73 11.55 -6.03
N PRO A 207 4.70 11.16 -4.73
CA PRO A 207 5.30 11.98 -3.68
C PRO A 207 6.80 12.21 -3.94
N LYS A 208 7.25 13.46 -3.84
CA LYS A 208 8.64 13.80 -4.02
C LYS A 208 9.47 13.33 -2.81
N PHE A 209 10.39 12.41 -3.03
CA PHE A 209 11.29 11.85 -2.02
C PHE A 209 12.75 12.25 -2.20
N GLY A 210 13.06 13.01 -3.24
CA GLY A 210 14.44 13.26 -3.63
C GLY A 210 15.06 14.48 -2.99
N ASP A 211 16.35 14.37 -2.65
CA ASP A 211 17.23 15.48 -2.33
C ASP A 211 18.48 15.39 -3.22
N PRO A 212 18.68 16.36 -4.15
CA PRO A 212 19.85 16.35 -5.03
C PRO A 212 21.17 16.56 -4.28
N SER A 213 21.14 17.12 -3.07
CA SER A 213 22.32 17.36 -2.23
C SER A 213 22.65 16.17 -1.33
N ALA A 214 21.80 15.15 -1.28
CA ALA A 214 22.04 13.97 -0.47
C ALA A 214 23.24 13.15 -0.97
N THR A 215 23.84 12.39 -0.06
CA THR A 215 25.01 11.56 -0.38
C THR A 215 24.66 10.48 -1.41
N PRO A 216 25.44 10.32 -2.50
CA PRO A 216 25.27 9.23 -3.43
C PRO A 216 25.21 7.86 -2.73
N GLY A 217 24.16 7.07 -3.04
CA GLY A 217 23.90 5.79 -2.38
C GLY A 217 22.93 5.88 -1.20
N SER A 218 22.49 7.06 -0.80
CA SER A 218 21.38 7.22 0.12
C SER A 218 20.03 7.06 -0.59
N PHE A 219 18.97 6.81 0.19
CA PHE A 219 17.61 6.70 -0.35
C PHE A 219 17.11 8.04 -0.91
N GLU A 220 17.47 9.15 -0.28
CA GLU A 220 17.13 10.51 -0.69
C GLU A 220 17.82 10.89 -2.01
N TYR A 221 19.10 10.54 -2.16
CA TYR A 221 19.82 10.75 -3.44
C TYR A 221 19.18 9.93 -4.55
N ARG A 222 18.89 8.66 -4.28
CA ARG A 222 18.21 7.78 -5.24
C ARG A 222 16.83 8.30 -5.60
N GLY A 223 16.04 8.77 -4.62
CA GLY A 223 14.72 9.34 -4.79
C GLY A 223 14.68 10.60 -5.66
N HIS A 224 15.82 11.30 -5.82
CA HIS A 224 15.94 12.41 -6.77
C HIS A 224 15.93 11.95 -8.23
N HIS A 225 16.39 10.73 -8.50
CA HIS A 225 16.49 10.17 -9.86
C HIS A 225 15.30 9.24 -10.20
N LEU A 226 14.69 8.64 -9.18
CA LEU A 226 13.67 7.61 -9.32
C LEU A 226 12.58 7.84 -8.26
N ALA A 227 11.37 8.13 -8.68
CA ALA A 227 10.24 8.16 -7.75
C ALA A 227 10.05 6.76 -7.14
N PRO A 228 10.23 6.58 -5.81
CA PRO A 228 10.15 5.23 -5.23
C PRO A 228 8.72 4.70 -5.13
N TYR A 229 7.76 5.60 -5.02
CA TYR A 229 6.35 5.27 -4.74
C TYR A 229 5.40 6.04 -5.62
N ILE A 230 4.22 5.44 -5.83
CA ILE A 230 3.00 6.13 -6.23
C ILE A 230 1.97 6.03 -5.12
N GLN A 231 1.06 6.99 -5.10
CA GLN A 231 -0.17 6.93 -4.29
C GLN A 231 -1.37 6.94 -5.23
N LEU A 232 -2.35 6.12 -4.89
CA LEU A 232 -3.58 5.98 -5.63
C LEU A 232 -4.77 6.32 -4.74
N ARG A 233 -5.76 7.01 -5.33
CA ARG A 233 -7.12 7.03 -4.86
C ARG A 233 -8.01 6.39 -5.90
N ALA A 234 -8.74 5.36 -5.50
CA ALA A 234 -9.68 4.69 -6.38
C ALA A 234 -11.03 4.50 -5.68
N ARG A 235 -12.09 4.39 -6.46
CA ARG A 235 -13.45 4.19 -5.97
C ARG A 235 -13.99 2.86 -6.44
N ARG A 236 -14.55 2.09 -5.52
CA ARG A 236 -15.27 0.86 -5.83
C ARG A 236 -16.52 1.19 -6.64
N THR A 237 -16.64 0.65 -7.86
CA THR A 237 -17.82 0.86 -8.70
C THR A 237 -19.00 -0.01 -8.24
N GLU A 238 -20.23 0.38 -8.54
CA GLU A 238 -21.45 -0.39 -8.20
C GLU A 238 -21.57 -1.70 -8.98
N LYS A 239 -20.94 -1.75 -10.16
CA LYS A 239 -20.84 -2.98 -10.98
C LYS A 239 -19.38 -3.14 -11.42
N PRO A 240 -18.86 -4.39 -11.46
CA PRO A 240 -17.64 -4.61 -12.22
C PRO A 240 -17.91 -4.07 -13.63
N SER A 241 -17.05 -3.20 -14.11
CA SER A 241 -17.12 -2.72 -15.49
C SER A 241 -17.14 -3.96 -16.37
N ALA A 242 -18.29 -4.25 -16.98
CA ALA A 242 -18.29 -5.11 -18.16
C ALA A 242 -17.31 -4.43 -19.11
N THR A 243 -16.24 -5.12 -19.46
CA THR A 243 -15.22 -4.62 -20.37
C THR A 243 -15.95 -4.21 -21.64
N GLU A 244 -16.37 -2.95 -21.74
CA GLU A 244 -16.62 -2.37 -23.04
C GLU A 244 -15.29 -2.45 -23.76
N THR A 245 -15.19 -3.41 -24.63
CA THR A 245 -14.06 -3.54 -25.53
C THR A 245 -14.07 -2.29 -26.40
N LEU A 246 -13.38 -1.24 -25.97
CA LEU A 246 -13.32 0.04 -26.66
C LEU A 246 -12.74 -0.09 -28.08
N TRP A 247 -12.22 -1.26 -28.41
CA TRP A 247 -11.76 -1.58 -29.76
C TRP A 247 -11.59 -3.09 -29.96
N THR A 248 -12.32 -3.66 -30.91
CA THR A 248 -12.04 -4.99 -31.49
C THR A 248 -11.31 -4.77 -32.81
N PRO A 249 -10.05 -5.21 -32.97
CA PRO A 249 -9.43 -5.20 -34.31
C PRO A 249 -10.28 -6.02 -35.25
N ALA A 250 -10.66 -5.47 -36.39
CA ALA A 250 -11.26 -6.24 -37.45
C ALA A 250 -10.33 -7.41 -37.82
N SER A 251 -10.87 -8.63 -37.85
CA SER A 251 -10.12 -9.80 -38.31
C SER A 251 -9.56 -9.51 -39.70
N PRO A 252 -8.27 -9.75 -39.96
CA PRO A 252 -7.76 -9.65 -41.32
C PRO A 252 -8.48 -10.67 -42.20
N GLN A 253 -8.99 -10.20 -43.37
CA GLN A 253 -9.53 -11.05 -44.43
C GLN A 253 -8.39 -11.73 -45.16
#